data_7f96a285b5daecb1373bed1f76027753
#
_entry.id   7f96a285b5daecb1373bed1f76027753
#
_cell.length_a   1.000
_cell.length_b   1.000
_cell.length_c   1.000
_cell.angle_alpha   90.00
_cell.angle_beta   90.00
_cell.angle_gamma   90.00
#
_symmetry.space_group_name_H-M   'P 1'
#
loop_
_entity.id
_entity.type
_entity.pdbx_description
1 polymer ?
#
loop_
_entity_poly.entity_id
_entity_poly.type
_entity_poly.pdbx_seq_one_letter_code
_entity_poly.pdbx_strand_id
1 'polypeptide(L)'
;LLEIVQQVISTISMVLCKIIPGVKLTLVELGTELMEDGNQGTKIQLARELLCANGETHRLPLKYESEGIKKITSILHLLIAAYNNPSITLAIDELDSGIYEYLLGELLRIIQNSGKGQLIFTSHNLYPLETLDSDSIVFTTTVIHASEV
;
A
#
# COMPACT_ATOMS: atom_id res chain seq x y z
N LEU A 1 -18.60 -0.55 13.24
CA LEU A 1 -17.71 0.08 12.23
C LEU A 1 -16.25 0.13 12.73
N LEU A 2 -15.98 0.63 13.93
CA LEU A 2 -14.61 0.74 14.48
C LEU A 2 -13.92 -0.63 14.56
N GLU A 3 -14.60 -1.67 15.00
CA GLU A 3 -14.06 -3.04 15.06
C GLU A 3 -13.61 -3.55 13.67
N ILE A 4 -14.41 -3.28 12.64
CA ILE A 4 -14.04 -3.65 11.25
C ILE A 4 -12.78 -2.92 10.83
N VAL A 5 -12.69 -1.62 11.09
CA VAL A 5 -11.51 -0.81 10.76
C VAL A 5 -10.28 -1.33 11.51
N GLN A 6 -10.40 -1.66 12.80
CA GLN A 6 -9.32 -2.25 13.59
C GLN A 6 -8.84 -3.58 13.03
N GLN A 7 -9.77 -4.44 12.60
CA GLN A 7 -9.42 -5.73 12.00
C GLN A 7 -8.69 -5.57 10.67
N VAL A 8 -9.13 -4.65 9.81
CA VAL A 8 -8.46 -4.33 8.54
C VAL A 8 -7.05 -3.80 8.80
N ILE A 9 -6.89 -2.84 9.71
CA ILE A 9 -5.57 -2.27 10.04
C ILE A 9 -4.65 -3.32 10.66
N SER A 10 -5.16 -4.22 11.49
CA SER A 10 -4.36 -5.33 12.05
C SER A 10 -3.82 -6.25 10.94
N THR A 11 -4.66 -6.57 9.93
CA THR A 11 -4.25 -7.38 8.79
C THR A 11 -3.20 -6.66 7.94
N ILE A 12 -3.42 -5.38 7.63
CA ILE A 12 -2.46 -4.54 6.91
C ILE A 12 -1.13 -4.46 7.67
N SER A 13 -1.18 -4.22 8.98
CA SER A 13 0.00 -4.12 9.84
C SER A 13 0.82 -5.42 9.86
N MET A 14 0.14 -6.57 9.92
CA MET A 14 0.79 -7.88 9.89
C MET A 14 1.55 -8.12 8.57
N VAL A 15 0.93 -7.80 7.43
CA VAL A 15 1.55 -7.95 6.11
C VAL A 15 2.68 -6.94 5.94
N LEU A 16 2.44 -5.68 6.31
CA LEU A 16 3.42 -4.60 6.19
C LEU A 16 4.70 -4.89 7.01
N CYS A 17 4.54 -5.41 8.23
CA CYS A 17 5.67 -5.78 9.09
C CYS A 17 6.54 -6.91 8.51
N LYS A 18 5.97 -7.78 7.66
CA LYS A 18 6.73 -8.82 6.93
C LYS A 18 7.51 -8.24 5.76
N ILE A 19 6.96 -7.24 5.10
CA ILE A 19 7.56 -6.58 3.93
C ILE A 19 8.59 -5.54 4.38
N ILE A 20 8.26 -4.76 5.40
CA ILE A 20 9.12 -3.71 5.97
C ILE A 20 9.29 -3.98 7.46
N PRO A 21 10.39 -4.66 7.87
CA PRO A 21 10.63 -4.96 9.27
C PRO A 21 10.58 -3.72 10.15
N GLY A 22 9.88 -3.83 11.29
CA GLY A 22 9.74 -2.74 12.27
C GLY A 22 8.65 -1.71 11.92
N VAL A 23 7.88 -1.87 10.85
CA VAL A 23 6.71 -1.05 10.57
C VAL A 23 5.46 -1.75 11.09
N LYS A 24 4.97 -1.30 12.22
CA LYS A 24 3.71 -1.78 12.81
C LYS A 24 2.73 -0.62 12.89
N LEU A 25 1.53 -0.83 12.34
CA LEU A 25 0.45 0.17 12.34
C LEU A 25 -0.53 -0.08 13.47
N THR A 26 -1.06 1.00 14.01
CA THR A 26 -2.09 0.99 15.04
C THR A 26 -3.07 2.15 14.86
N LEU A 27 -4.28 2.00 15.39
CA LEU A 27 -5.24 3.08 15.50
C LEU A 27 -5.12 3.74 16.86
N VAL A 28 -5.11 5.07 16.87
CA VAL A 28 -5.11 5.88 18.08
C VAL A 28 -6.42 6.65 18.14
N GLU A 29 -7.15 6.51 19.23
CA GLU A 29 -8.33 7.32 19.50
C GLU A 29 -7.89 8.69 20.03
N LEU A 30 -8.35 9.75 19.37
CA LEU A 30 -8.03 11.14 19.73
C LEU A 30 -9.13 11.81 20.56
N GLY A 31 -10.26 11.14 20.76
CA GLY A 31 -11.42 11.65 21.47
C GLY A 31 -12.71 11.57 20.64
N THR A 32 -13.75 12.23 21.11
CA THR A 32 -15.04 12.30 20.43
C THR A 32 -15.21 13.67 19.77
N GLU A 33 -15.84 13.66 18.58
CA GLU A 33 -16.17 14.85 17.81
C GLU A 33 -17.65 14.82 17.40
N LEU A 34 -18.31 15.96 17.38
CA LEU A 34 -19.67 16.07 16.92
C LEU A 34 -19.67 16.03 15.39
N MET A 35 -20.39 15.06 14.82
CA MET A 35 -20.52 14.89 13.38
C MET A 35 -21.54 15.89 12.80
N GLU A 36 -21.50 16.12 11.47
CA GLU A 36 -22.46 17.00 10.79
C GLU A 36 -23.93 16.59 10.94
N ASP A 37 -24.17 15.31 11.15
CA ASP A 37 -25.51 14.73 11.43
C ASP A 37 -25.97 14.87 12.88
N GLY A 38 -25.20 15.55 13.73
CA GLY A 38 -25.50 15.74 15.15
C GLY A 38 -25.14 14.56 16.07
N ASN A 39 -24.62 13.47 15.53
CA ASN A 39 -24.16 12.32 16.30
C ASN A 39 -22.74 12.52 16.83
N GLN A 40 -22.41 11.86 17.94
CA GLN A 40 -21.03 11.79 18.42
C GLN A 40 -20.26 10.70 17.67
N GLY A 41 -19.15 11.07 17.06
CA GLY A 41 -18.21 10.17 16.43
C GLY A 41 -16.90 10.05 17.20
N THR A 42 -16.23 8.91 17.12
CA THR A 42 -14.87 8.73 17.64
C THR A 42 -13.87 9.20 16.60
N LYS A 43 -13.05 10.18 16.94
CA LYS A 43 -11.93 10.62 16.11
C LYS A 43 -10.78 9.63 16.24
N ILE A 44 -10.39 9.02 15.14
CA ILE A 44 -9.30 8.05 15.09
C ILE A 44 -8.16 8.55 14.20
N GLN A 45 -6.94 8.13 14.50
CA GLN A 45 -5.75 8.43 13.73
C GLN A 45 -4.95 7.15 13.51
N LEU A 46 -4.54 6.91 12.28
CA LEU A 46 -3.58 5.86 11.96
C LEU A 46 -2.17 6.32 12.32
N ALA A 47 -1.45 5.49 13.07
CA ALA A 47 -0.09 5.76 13.51
C ALA A 47 0.79 4.52 13.37
N ARG A 48 2.10 4.73 13.23
CA ARG A 48 3.11 3.69 13.35
C ARG A 48 3.58 3.59 14.81
N GLU A 49 3.69 2.38 15.31
CA GLU A 49 4.36 2.10 16.58
C GLU A 49 5.87 2.03 16.37
N LEU A 50 6.60 2.79 17.16
CA LEU A 50 8.06 2.83 17.20
C LEU A 50 8.52 2.34 18.58
N LEU A 51 9.25 1.22 18.60
CA LEU A 51 9.91 0.76 19.82
C LEU A 51 11.23 1.49 19.99
N CYS A 52 11.35 2.27 21.03
CA CYS A 52 12.57 2.99 21.36
C CYS A 52 13.59 2.12 22.12
N ALA A 53 14.85 2.51 22.10
CA ALA A 53 15.93 1.79 22.77
C ALA A 53 15.75 1.66 24.30
N ASN A 54 14.96 2.54 24.90
CA ASN A 54 14.58 2.50 26.32
C ASN A 54 13.41 1.55 26.62
N GLY A 55 12.88 0.85 25.61
CA GLY A 55 11.72 -0.06 25.74
C GLY A 55 10.35 0.63 25.67
N GLU A 56 10.31 1.96 25.55
CA GLU A 56 9.06 2.67 25.38
C GLU A 56 8.54 2.57 23.94
N THR A 57 7.22 2.56 23.79
CA THR A 57 6.55 2.59 22.48
C THR A 57 6.03 3.99 22.21
N HIS A 58 6.56 4.62 21.19
CA HIS A 58 6.05 5.89 20.67
C HIS A 58 5.11 5.64 19.48
N ARG A 59 4.15 6.55 19.27
CA ARG A 59 3.19 6.49 18.17
C ARG A 59 3.40 7.67 17.26
N LEU A 60 3.92 7.41 16.06
CA LEU A 60 4.11 8.42 15.04
C LEU A 60 2.88 8.43 14.11
N PRO A 61 2.11 9.53 14.05
CA PRO A 61 1.01 9.65 13.11
C PRO A 61 1.46 9.37 11.68
N LEU A 62 0.67 8.59 10.93
CA LEU A 62 1.02 8.16 9.56
C LEU A 62 1.31 9.36 8.63
N LYS A 63 0.70 10.51 8.87
CA LYS A 63 0.96 11.74 8.09
C LYS A 63 2.42 12.20 8.10
N TYR A 64 3.21 11.80 9.09
CA TYR A 64 4.63 12.14 9.21
C TYR A 64 5.57 11.04 8.67
N GLU A 65 5.01 9.92 8.18
CA GLU A 65 5.77 8.88 7.52
C GLU A 65 6.23 9.27 6.11
N SER A 66 7.16 8.48 5.56
CA SER A 66 7.59 8.64 4.18
C SER A 66 6.44 8.41 3.20
N GLU A 67 6.51 9.03 2.03
CA GLU A 67 5.48 8.88 0.99
C GLU A 67 5.31 7.42 0.58
N GLY A 68 6.41 6.63 0.53
CA GLY A 68 6.36 5.21 0.23
C GLY A 68 5.57 4.40 1.25
N ILE A 69 5.76 4.63 2.55
CA ILE A 69 4.99 3.96 3.60
C ILE A 69 3.52 4.37 3.53
N LYS A 70 3.22 5.64 3.31
CA LYS A 70 1.85 6.13 3.14
C LYS A 70 1.18 5.45 1.95
N LYS A 71 1.84 5.45 0.78
CA LYS A 71 1.31 4.84 -0.44
C LYS A 71 1.05 3.36 -0.27
N ILE A 72 2.04 2.59 0.19
CA ILE A 72 1.85 1.16 0.42
C ILE A 72 0.71 0.91 1.40
N THR A 73 0.65 1.63 2.51
CA THR A 73 -0.42 1.49 3.48
C THR A 73 -1.80 1.74 2.86
N SER A 74 -1.91 2.71 1.96
CA SER A 74 -3.18 3.05 1.29
C SER A 74 -3.67 2.00 0.30
N ILE A 75 -2.74 1.33 -0.42
CA ILE A 75 -3.09 0.34 -1.46
C ILE A 75 -3.06 -1.10 -0.96
N LEU A 76 -2.44 -1.36 0.20
CA LEU A 76 -2.16 -2.74 0.66
C LEU A 76 -3.42 -3.57 0.86
N HIS A 77 -4.53 -2.97 1.29
CA HIS A 77 -5.80 -3.68 1.42
C HIS A 77 -6.34 -4.18 0.07
N LEU A 78 -6.15 -3.42 -1.02
CA LEU A 78 -6.53 -3.81 -2.38
C LEU A 78 -5.62 -4.93 -2.89
N LEU A 79 -4.31 -4.82 -2.63
CA LEU A 79 -3.35 -5.86 -2.98
C LEU A 79 -3.62 -7.18 -2.24
N ILE A 80 -3.97 -7.11 -0.94
CA ILE A 80 -4.36 -8.29 -0.16
C ILE A 80 -5.64 -8.91 -0.72
N ALA A 81 -6.61 -8.09 -1.12
CA ALA A 81 -7.84 -8.58 -1.72
C ALA A 81 -7.58 -9.30 -3.06
N ALA A 82 -6.79 -8.71 -3.96
CA ALA A 82 -6.40 -9.33 -5.22
C ALA A 82 -5.55 -10.59 -4.99
N TYR A 83 -4.63 -10.57 -4.02
CA TYR A 83 -3.83 -11.74 -3.68
C TYR A 83 -4.67 -12.96 -3.29
N ASN A 84 -5.78 -12.75 -2.56
CA ASN A 84 -6.60 -13.83 -2.02
C ASN A 84 -7.77 -14.25 -2.93
N ASN A 85 -8.18 -13.43 -3.88
CA ASN A 85 -9.41 -13.66 -4.65
C ASN A 85 -9.17 -13.63 -6.16
N PRO A 86 -9.38 -14.76 -6.88
CA PRO A 86 -9.18 -14.86 -8.33
C PRO A 86 -10.16 -14.01 -9.16
N SER A 87 -11.26 -13.55 -8.57
CA SER A 87 -12.24 -12.71 -9.26
C SER A 87 -11.91 -11.23 -9.23
N ILE A 88 -10.80 -10.84 -8.57
CA ILE A 88 -10.40 -9.44 -8.47
C ILE A 88 -9.36 -9.13 -9.53
N THR A 89 -9.63 -8.10 -10.33
CA THR A 89 -8.64 -7.41 -11.17
C THR A 89 -8.41 -6.03 -10.58
N LEU A 90 -7.16 -5.74 -10.22
CA LEU A 90 -6.73 -4.48 -9.65
C LEU A 90 -5.87 -3.74 -10.67
N ALA A 91 -6.24 -2.51 -10.99
CA ALA A 91 -5.45 -1.63 -11.87
C ALA A 91 -4.89 -0.45 -11.04
N ILE A 92 -3.58 -0.24 -11.10
CA ILE A 92 -2.90 0.84 -10.37
C ILE A 92 -2.00 1.59 -11.34
N ASP A 93 -2.22 2.89 -11.46
CA ASP A 93 -1.35 3.77 -12.23
C ASP A 93 -0.15 4.20 -11.39
N GLU A 94 1.04 4.25 -12.02
CA GLU A 94 2.31 4.63 -11.38
C GLU A 94 2.54 3.90 -10.04
N LEU A 95 2.46 2.59 -10.04
CA LEU A 95 2.63 1.78 -8.80
C LEU A 95 3.97 2.08 -8.09
N ASP A 96 5.03 2.35 -8.87
CA ASP A 96 6.37 2.65 -8.39
C ASP A 96 6.52 4.05 -7.75
N SER A 97 5.62 4.98 -8.05
CA SER A 97 5.73 6.36 -7.58
C SER A 97 5.81 6.43 -6.05
N GLY A 98 6.93 6.93 -5.53
CA GLY A 98 7.18 7.07 -4.09
C GLY A 98 7.50 5.76 -3.34
N ILE A 99 7.51 4.61 -4.01
CA ILE A 99 7.88 3.32 -3.40
C ILE A 99 9.36 3.03 -3.71
N TYR A 100 10.08 2.60 -2.70
CA TYR A 100 11.49 2.20 -2.86
C TYR A 100 11.59 0.92 -3.72
N GLU A 101 12.51 0.88 -4.69
CA GLU A 101 12.65 -0.19 -5.70
C GLU A 101 12.65 -1.60 -5.12
N TYR A 102 13.47 -1.84 -4.10
CA TYR A 102 13.55 -3.14 -3.45
C TYR A 102 12.18 -3.58 -2.89
N LEU A 103 11.45 -2.65 -2.29
CA LEU A 103 10.14 -2.90 -1.70
C LEU A 103 9.10 -3.21 -2.77
N LEU A 104 9.15 -2.48 -3.90
CA LEU A 104 8.31 -2.76 -5.07
C LEU A 104 8.59 -4.17 -5.60
N GLY A 105 9.87 -4.54 -5.76
CA GLY A 105 10.27 -5.87 -6.23
C GLY A 105 9.78 -7.00 -5.35
N GLU A 106 9.93 -6.88 -4.02
CA GLU A 106 9.44 -7.89 -3.08
C GLU A 106 7.91 -8.05 -3.15
N LEU A 107 7.18 -6.94 -3.26
CA LEU A 107 5.73 -6.91 -3.39
C LEU A 107 5.29 -7.60 -4.70
N LEU A 108 5.92 -7.27 -5.82
CA LEU A 108 5.62 -7.87 -7.13
C LEU A 108 5.93 -9.38 -7.14
N ARG A 109 7.06 -9.78 -6.54
CA ARG A 109 7.44 -11.21 -6.42
C ARG A 109 6.41 -12.00 -5.62
N ILE A 110 5.93 -11.46 -4.51
CA ILE A 110 4.89 -12.10 -3.69
C ILE A 110 3.61 -12.29 -4.50
N ILE A 111 3.19 -11.27 -5.24
CA ILE A 111 1.97 -11.31 -6.04
C ILE A 111 2.12 -12.29 -7.22
N GLN A 112 3.24 -12.25 -7.94
CA GLN A 112 3.50 -13.12 -9.07
C GLN A 112 3.51 -14.61 -8.66
N ASN A 113 4.16 -14.94 -7.55
CA ASN A 113 4.33 -16.34 -7.13
C ASN A 113 3.06 -16.96 -6.52
N SER A 114 2.21 -16.18 -5.90
CA SER A 114 1.13 -16.74 -5.06
C SER A 114 -0.18 -15.94 -5.12
N GLY A 115 -0.24 -14.84 -5.85
CA GLY A 115 -1.47 -14.08 -6.06
C GLY A 115 -2.49 -14.88 -6.87
N LYS A 116 -3.76 -14.76 -6.50
CA LYS A 116 -4.85 -15.45 -7.19
C LYS A 116 -5.57 -14.54 -8.19
N GLY A 117 -5.70 -13.26 -7.87
CA GLY A 117 -6.30 -12.25 -8.74
C GLY A 117 -5.28 -11.66 -9.71
N GLN A 118 -5.73 -10.72 -10.52
CA GLN A 118 -4.92 -10.04 -11.52
C GLN A 118 -4.50 -8.66 -11.02
N LEU A 119 -3.21 -8.33 -11.15
CA LEU A 119 -2.68 -6.98 -10.95
C LEU A 119 -2.22 -6.42 -12.30
N ILE A 120 -2.78 -5.29 -12.70
CA ILE A 120 -2.37 -4.49 -13.87
C ILE A 120 -1.81 -3.19 -13.32
N PHE A 121 -0.62 -2.80 -13.72
CA PHE A 121 -0.06 -1.53 -13.25
C PHE A 121 0.82 -0.87 -14.31
N THR A 122 0.98 0.45 -14.20
CA THR A 122 2.02 1.18 -14.92
C THR A 122 3.20 1.48 -14.00
N SER A 123 4.39 1.58 -14.58
CA SER A 123 5.62 1.93 -13.86
C SER A 123 6.55 2.68 -14.80
N HIS A 124 7.22 3.69 -14.29
CA HIS A 124 8.34 4.37 -14.96
C HIS A 124 9.69 3.76 -14.57
N ASN A 125 9.72 2.98 -13.49
CA ASN A 125 10.91 2.30 -13.02
C ASN A 125 11.14 1.01 -13.83
N LEU A 126 12.40 0.75 -14.17
CA LEU A 126 12.79 -0.46 -14.91
C LEU A 126 12.97 -1.69 -13.99
N TYR A 127 12.98 -1.52 -12.67
CA TYR A 127 13.17 -2.63 -11.72
C TYR A 127 12.13 -3.77 -11.85
N PRO A 128 10.87 -3.53 -12.18
CA PRO A 128 9.93 -4.61 -12.48
C PRO A 128 10.38 -5.55 -13.60
N LEU A 129 11.19 -5.08 -14.58
CA LEU A 129 11.74 -5.90 -15.66
C LEU A 129 12.72 -6.97 -15.17
N GLU A 130 13.38 -6.73 -14.03
CA GLU A 130 14.30 -7.68 -13.39
C GLU A 130 13.56 -8.69 -12.52
N THR A 131 12.32 -8.41 -12.16
CA THR A 131 11.55 -9.18 -11.17
C THR A 131 10.46 -10.03 -11.83
N LEU A 132 9.82 -9.50 -12.87
CA LEU A 132 8.67 -10.12 -13.53
C LEU A 132 9.10 -10.95 -14.75
N ASP A 133 8.30 -11.97 -15.07
CA ASP A 133 8.46 -12.73 -16.30
C ASP A 133 8.16 -11.84 -17.52
N SER A 134 8.94 -12.00 -18.59
CA SER A 134 8.83 -11.21 -19.83
C SER A 134 7.42 -11.21 -20.42
N ASP A 135 6.70 -12.30 -20.27
CA ASP A 135 5.33 -12.46 -20.78
C ASP A 135 4.30 -11.60 -20.04
N SER A 136 4.69 -11.07 -18.87
CA SER A 136 3.86 -10.17 -18.05
C SER A 136 4.12 -8.70 -18.33
N ILE A 137 5.04 -8.36 -19.27
CA ILE A 137 5.51 -7.00 -19.49
C ILE A 137 5.01 -6.49 -20.85
N VAL A 138 4.45 -5.30 -20.86
CA VAL A 138 4.02 -4.58 -22.06
C VAL A 138 4.65 -3.20 -22.10
N PHE A 139 5.32 -2.87 -23.20
CA PHE A 139 5.85 -1.52 -23.44
C PHE A 139 4.84 -0.70 -24.24
N THR A 140 4.62 0.53 -23.79
CA THR A 140 3.82 1.51 -24.53
C THR A 140 4.73 2.57 -25.15
N THR A 141 4.45 2.97 -26.39
CA THR A 141 5.16 4.05 -27.07
C THR A 141 4.17 4.98 -27.75
N THR A 142 4.52 6.25 -27.84
CA THR A 142 3.76 7.22 -28.62
C THR A 142 4.36 7.29 -30.02
N VAL A 143 3.57 6.96 -31.03
CA VAL A 143 3.93 7.16 -32.43
C VAL A 143 3.59 8.61 -32.78
N ILE A 144 4.60 9.45 -32.93
CA ILE A 144 4.43 10.80 -33.47
C ILE A 144 4.33 10.65 -34.99
N HIS A 145 3.14 10.76 -35.57
CA HIS A 145 3.02 10.97 -37.00
C HIS A 145 3.52 12.38 -37.30
N ALA A 146 4.72 12.47 -37.85
CA ALA A 146 5.16 13.71 -38.49
C ALA A 146 4.18 13.94 -39.66
N SER A 147 3.25 14.86 -39.49
CA SER A 147 2.51 15.40 -40.63
C SER A 147 3.55 16.11 -41.51
N GLU A 148 3.77 15.55 -42.71
CA GLU A 148 4.53 16.20 -43.77
C GLU A 148 3.90 17.58 -44.02
N VAL A 149 4.72 18.63 -43.83
CA VAL A 149 4.40 20.02 -44.23
C VAL A 149 4.82 20.19 -45.68
#